data_a1ff038a9b7918602634ee0d298854b6
#
_entry.id   a1ff038a9b7918602634ee0d298854b6
#
_cell.length_a   1.000
_cell.length_b   1.000
_cell.length_c   1.000
_cell.angle_alpha   90.00
_cell.angle_beta   90.00
_cell.angle_gamma   90.00
#
_symmetry.space_group_name_H-M   'P 1'
#
loop_
_entity.id
_entity.type
_entity.pdbx_description
1 polymer ?
#
loop_
_entity_poly.entity_id
_entity_poly.type
_entity_poly.pdbx_seq_one_letter_code
_entity_poly.pdbx_strand_id
1 'polypeptide(L)'
;MGITVGLAVLLLALLLIAWSMRIRSATGLPWVPVLAQDTDGYTLEKPMFARRIGLTGKPDYLLDIRGATIPVEVKPSRRATRPYESDLMQLAAYCLLLEETRGEAPPYGLLRYAERTFRLD
;
A
#
# COMPACT_ATOMS: atom_id res chain seq x y z
N MET A 1 29.87 -33.13 12.16
CA MET A 1 29.60 -32.46 10.88
C MET A 1 28.11 -32.16 10.67
N GLY A 2 27.19 -33.09 10.93
CA GLY A 2 25.77 -32.86 10.70
C GLY A 2 25.16 -31.75 11.55
N ILE A 3 25.59 -31.60 12.81
CA ILE A 3 25.06 -30.55 13.72
C ILE A 3 25.53 -29.15 13.29
N THR A 4 26.78 -29.00 12.85
CA THR A 4 27.32 -27.73 12.42
C THR A 4 26.70 -27.24 11.12
N VAL A 5 26.45 -28.15 10.17
CA VAL A 5 25.75 -27.85 8.92
C VAL A 5 24.29 -27.47 9.21
N GLY A 6 23.61 -28.20 10.11
CA GLY A 6 22.25 -27.88 10.51
C GLY A 6 22.13 -26.51 11.17
N LEU A 7 23.05 -26.16 12.06
CA LEU A 7 23.10 -24.86 12.69
C LEU A 7 23.36 -23.73 11.68
N ALA A 8 24.26 -23.94 10.73
CA ALA A 8 24.53 -22.96 9.69
C ALA A 8 23.30 -22.70 8.80
N VAL A 9 22.60 -23.75 8.42
CA VAL A 9 21.36 -23.64 7.64
C VAL A 9 20.29 -22.90 8.42
N LEU A 10 20.13 -23.23 9.71
CA LEU A 10 19.15 -22.56 10.58
C LEU A 10 19.46 -21.06 10.71
N LEU A 11 20.73 -20.70 10.95
CA LEU A 11 21.14 -19.29 11.04
C LEU A 11 20.88 -18.55 9.73
N LEU A 12 21.19 -19.16 8.59
CA LEU A 12 20.91 -18.55 7.29
C LEU A 12 19.42 -18.34 7.08
N ALA A 13 18.59 -19.31 7.45
CA ALA A 13 17.14 -19.18 7.35
C ALA A 13 16.62 -18.04 8.23
N LEU A 14 17.11 -17.93 9.47
CA LEU A 14 16.72 -16.85 10.38
C LEU A 14 17.13 -15.47 9.85
N LEU A 15 18.33 -15.36 9.26
CA LEU A 15 18.80 -14.12 8.64
C LEU A 15 17.95 -13.71 7.44
N LEU A 16 17.56 -14.68 6.61
CA LEU A 16 16.71 -14.43 5.46
C LEU A 16 15.31 -13.99 5.90
N ILE A 17 14.77 -14.60 6.94
CA ILE A 17 13.47 -14.21 7.51
C ILE A 17 13.55 -12.79 8.07
N ALA A 18 14.59 -12.49 8.86
CA ALA A 18 14.78 -11.15 9.43
C ALA A 18 14.93 -10.09 8.34
N TRP A 19 15.65 -10.40 7.28
CA TRP A 19 15.83 -9.51 6.14
C TRP A 19 14.53 -9.29 5.39
N SER A 20 13.77 -10.36 5.15
CA SER A 20 12.45 -10.28 4.52
C SER A 20 11.48 -9.41 5.33
N MET A 21 11.45 -9.57 6.66
CA MET A 21 10.62 -8.74 7.54
C MET A 21 11.05 -7.28 7.50
N ARG A 22 12.34 -7.02 7.45
CA ARG A 22 12.88 -5.65 7.34
C ARG A 22 12.48 -4.98 6.03
N ILE A 23 12.53 -5.71 4.92
CA ILE A 23 12.06 -5.20 3.63
C ILE A 23 10.57 -4.89 3.68
N ARG A 24 9.77 -5.76 4.27
CA ARG A 24 8.33 -5.55 4.40
C ARG A 24 8.01 -4.31 5.26
N SER A 25 8.71 -4.11 6.36
CA SER A 25 8.53 -2.92 7.18
C SER A 25 8.98 -1.65 6.45
N ALA A 26 10.02 -1.74 5.62
CA ALA A 26 10.50 -0.63 4.81
C ALA A 26 9.54 -0.22 3.69
N THR A 27 8.65 -1.12 3.23
CA THR A 27 7.63 -0.77 2.24
C THR A 27 6.54 0.15 2.80
N GLY A 28 6.37 0.18 4.13
CA GLY A 28 5.40 1.05 4.80
C GLY A 28 3.94 0.72 4.51
N LEU A 29 3.67 -0.33 3.75
CA LEU A 29 2.31 -0.80 3.55
C LEU A 29 1.84 -1.57 4.79
N PRO A 30 0.53 -1.52 5.13
CA PRO A 30 0.01 -2.26 6.27
C PRO A 30 0.39 -3.72 6.15
N TRP A 31 0.89 -4.30 7.25
CA TRP A 31 1.23 -5.71 7.26
C TRP A 31 -0.06 -6.52 7.31
N VAL A 32 -0.34 -7.22 6.25
CA VAL A 32 -1.52 -8.06 6.13
C VAL A 32 -1.09 -9.52 6.15
N PRO A 33 -1.77 -10.39 6.90
CA PRO A 33 -1.47 -11.82 6.90
C PRO A 33 -1.46 -12.40 5.48
N VAL A 34 -0.54 -13.33 5.22
CA VAL A 34 -0.36 -13.95 3.89
C VAL A 34 -1.67 -14.53 3.35
N LEU A 35 -2.52 -15.04 4.23
CA LEU A 35 -3.83 -15.58 3.85
C LEU A 35 -4.78 -14.54 3.26
N ALA A 36 -4.56 -13.27 3.54
CA ALA A 36 -5.38 -12.17 3.09
C ALA A 36 -4.77 -11.44 1.87
N GLN A 37 -3.57 -11.79 1.45
CA GLN A 37 -2.88 -11.12 0.34
C GLN A 37 -3.63 -11.19 -0.99
N ASP A 38 -4.33 -12.28 -1.24
CA ASP A 38 -5.09 -12.45 -2.48
C ASP A 38 -6.36 -11.57 -2.52
N THR A 39 -6.79 -11.08 -1.36
CA THR A 39 -8.00 -10.27 -1.23
C THR A 39 -7.74 -8.83 -0.83
N ASP A 40 -6.53 -8.50 -0.37
CA ASP A 40 -6.23 -7.22 0.28
C ASP A 40 -5.68 -6.14 -0.63
N GLY A 41 -5.10 -6.51 -1.76
CA GLY A 41 -4.59 -5.53 -2.70
C GLY A 41 -4.92 -5.93 -4.12
N TYR A 42 -5.49 -5.01 -4.86
CA TYR A 42 -5.80 -5.23 -6.28
C TYR A 42 -5.64 -3.94 -7.08
N THR A 43 -5.46 -4.11 -8.37
CA THR A 43 -5.40 -3.01 -9.33
C THR A 43 -6.71 -2.91 -10.08
N LEU A 44 -7.09 -1.71 -10.46
CA LEU A 44 -8.25 -1.49 -11.32
C LEU A 44 -7.85 -1.67 -12.78
N GLU A 45 -8.71 -2.31 -13.56
CA GLU A 45 -8.51 -2.41 -15.02
C GLU A 45 -8.82 -1.08 -15.71
N LYS A 46 -9.82 -0.36 -15.21
CA LYS A 46 -10.28 0.91 -15.78
C LYS A 46 -10.26 2.01 -14.73
N PRO A 47 -10.05 3.27 -15.12
CA PRO A 47 -10.20 4.39 -14.21
C PRO A 47 -11.60 4.46 -13.62
N MET A 48 -11.69 4.97 -12.40
CA MET A 48 -12.97 5.35 -11.81
C MET A 48 -13.46 6.65 -12.44
N PHE A 49 -14.76 6.79 -12.54
CA PHE A 49 -15.37 8.00 -13.06
C PHE A 49 -16.58 8.41 -12.21
N ALA A 50 -16.50 9.57 -11.61
CA ALA A 50 -17.60 10.15 -10.84
C ALA A 50 -18.31 11.22 -11.69
N ARG A 51 -19.44 10.84 -12.29
CA ARG A 51 -20.18 11.70 -13.22
C ARG A 51 -20.65 13.00 -12.59
N ARG A 52 -21.14 12.91 -11.36
CA ARG A 52 -21.71 14.05 -10.66
C ARG A 52 -20.73 15.23 -10.54
N ILE A 53 -19.46 14.92 -10.35
CA ILE A 53 -18.41 15.93 -10.12
C ILE A 53 -17.40 16.01 -11.26
N GLY A 54 -17.56 15.20 -12.32
CA GLY A 54 -16.68 15.21 -13.48
C GLY A 54 -15.25 14.79 -13.18
N LEU A 55 -15.06 13.91 -12.19
CA LEU A 55 -13.73 13.48 -11.75
C LEU A 55 -13.44 12.07 -12.22
N THR A 56 -12.23 11.85 -12.71
CA THR A 56 -11.76 10.52 -13.09
C THR A 56 -10.35 10.29 -12.56
N GLY A 57 -10.01 9.05 -12.25
CA GLY A 57 -8.68 8.69 -11.79
C GLY A 57 -8.56 7.19 -11.54
N LYS A 58 -7.32 6.74 -11.46
CA LYS A 58 -6.99 5.34 -11.22
C LYS A 58 -5.87 5.25 -10.18
N PRO A 59 -6.19 4.86 -8.94
CA PRO A 59 -5.14 4.58 -7.95
C PRO A 59 -4.24 3.43 -8.41
N ASP A 60 -2.98 3.43 -7.97
CA ASP A 60 -2.06 2.33 -8.26
C ASP A 60 -2.56 1.02 -7.66
N TYR A 61 -3.06 1.08 -6.41
CA TYR A 61 -3.65 -0.08 -5.72
C TYR A 61 -4.85 0.33 -4.91
N LEU A 62 -5.73 -0.64 -4.70
CA LEU A 62 -6.76 -0.57 -3.66
C LEU A 62 -6.51 -1.71 -2.67
N LEU A 63 -6.55 -1.39 -1.38
CA LEU A 63 -6.44 -2.38 -0.30
C LEU A 63 -7.79 -2.55 0.36
N ASP A 64 -8.18 -3.78 0.62
CA ASP A 64 -9.34 -4.07 1.45
C ASP A 64 -8.84 -4.41 2.86
N ILE A 65 -9.09 -3.51 3.80
CA ILE A 65 -8.65 -3.65 5.19
C ILE A 65 -9.88 -3.53 6.07
N ARG A 66 -10.23 -4.61 6.76
CA ARG A 66 -11.37 -4.67 7.69
C ARG A 66 -12.68 -4.16 7.07
N GLY A 67 -12.92 -4.50 5.82
CA GLY A 67 -14.11 -4.09 5.09
C GLY A 67 -14.05 -2.69 4.49
N ALA A 68 -12.98 -1.93 4.71
CA ALA A 68 -12.77 -0.63 4.11
C ALA A 68 -11.86 -0.73 2.89
N THR A 69 -12.14 0.07 1.87
CA THR A 69 -11.30 0.18 0.68
C THR A 69 -10.36 1.37 0.83
N ILE A 70 -9.06 1.11 0.78
CA ILE A 70 -8.01 2.10 0.99
C ILE A 70 -7.26 2.33 -0.32
N PRO A 71 -7.27 3.55 -0.88
CA PRO A 71 -6.48 3.85 -2.08
C PRO A 71 -5.00 4.01 -1.73
N VAL A 72 -4.13 3.50 -2.58
CA VAL A 72 -2.68 3.61 -2.43
C VAL A 72 -2.10 4.19 -3.71
N GLU A 73 -1.32 5.25 -3.57
CA GLU A 73 -0.55 5.85 -4.65
C GLU A 73 0.93 5.65 -4.38
N VAL A 74 1.67 5.17 -5.38
CA VAL A 74 3.09 4.87 -5.26
C VAL A 74 3.90 5.81 -6.12
N LYS A 75 4.86 6.51 -5.50
CA LYS A 75 5.81 7.39 -6.17
C LYS A 75 7.23 6.92 -5.84
N PRO A 76 7.74 5.88 -6.54
CA PRO A 76 8.98 5.20 -6.14
C PRO A 76 10.23 6.05 -6.29
N SER A 77 10.19 7.11 -7.09
CA SER A 77 11.32 8.02 -7.27
C SER A 77 11.37 9.17 -6.26
N ARG A 78 10.32 9.37 -5.48
CA ARG A 78 10.29 10.46 -4.50
C ARG A 78 10.90 10.03 -3.17
N ARG A 79 11.80 10.85 -2.64
CA ARG A 79 12.51 10.60 -1.39
C ARG A 79 12.31 11.70 -0.36
N ALA A 80 11.32 12.58 -0.57
CA ALA A 80 11.05 13.69 0.32
C ALA A 80 10.62 13.20 1.70
N THR A 81 10.93 13.99 2.74
CA THR A 81 10.54 13.70 4.12
C THR A 81 9.11 14.17 4.43
N ARG A 82 8.54 14.98 3.55
CA ARG A 82 7.15 15.44 3.62
C ARG A 82 6.48 15.15 2.29
N PRO A 83 5.18 14.85 2.29
CA PRO A 83 4.47 14.61 1.04
C PRO A 83 4.35 15.91 0.24
N TYR A 84 4.45 15.79 -1.09
CA TYR A 84 4.15 16.90 -1.98
C TYR A 84 2.65 17.16 -1.97
N GLU A 85 2.28 18.43 -2.01
CA GLU A 85 0.87 18.83 -2.04
C GLU A 85 0.13 18.23 -3.23
N SER A 86 0.77 18.18 -4.40
CA SER A 86 0.18 17.57 -5.60
C SER A 86 -0.14 16.08 -5.41
N ASP A 87 0.71 15.34 -4.71
CA ASP A 87 0.50 13.93 -4.43
C ASP A 87 -0.64 13.73 -3.40
N LEU A 88 -0.71 14.60 -2.40
CA LEU A 88 -1.81 14.59 -1.44
C LEU A 88 -3.14 14.92 -2.10
N MET A 89 -3.16 15.88 -3.01
CA MET A 89 -4.37 16.23 -3.77
C MET A 89 -4.83 15.09 -4.66
N GLN A 90 -3.90 14.38 -5.29
CA GLN A 90 -4.20 13.21 -6.08
C GLN A 90 -4.83 12.10 -5.22
N LEU A 91 -4.23 11.84 -4.06
CA LEU A 91 -4.75 10.84 -3.13
C LEU A 91 -6.13 11.23 -2.58
N ALA A 92 -6.32 12.49 -2.25
CA ALA A 92 -7.62 13.01 -1.83
C ALA A 92 -8.68 12.84 -2.91
N ALA A 93 -8.31 13.07 -4.18
CA ALA A 93 -9.20 12.84 -5.32
C ALA A 93 -9.60 11.37 -5.44
N TYR A 94 -8.69 10.43 -5.18
CA TYR A 94 -9.02 9.00 -5.17
C TYR A 94 -9.98 8.64 -4.03
N CYS A 95 -9.81 9.23 -2.86
CA CYS A 95 -10.75 9.05 -1.75
C CYS A 95 -12.15 9.55 -2.13
N LEU A 96 -12.23 10.70 -2.77
CA LEU A 96 -13.49 11.26 -3.23
C LEU A 96 -14.14 10.40 -4.32
N LEU A 97 -13.34 9.88 -5.27
CA LEU A 97 -13.81 8.96 -6.29
C LEU A 97 -14.42 7.69 -5.69
N LEU A 98 -13.77 7.12 -4.68
CA LEU A 98 -14.30 5.93 -4.00
C LEU A 98 -15.59 6.23 -3.27
N GLU A 99 -15.68 7.38 -2.60
CA GLU A 99 -16.92 7.82 -1.95
C GLU A 99 -18.06 7.96 -2.96
N GLU A 100 -17.82 8.64 -4.08
CA GLU A 100 -18.82 8.89 -5.11
C GLU A 100 -19.24 7.62 -5.88
N THR A 101 -18.30 6.71 -6.14
CA THR A 101 -18.58 5.53 -6.96
C THR A 101 -19.02 4.33 -6.13
N ARG A 102 -18.64 4.23 -4.86
CA ARG A 102 -18.94 3.09 -3.99
C ARG A 102 -19.81 3.42 -2.78
N GLY A 103 -20.09 4.69 -2.56
CA GLY A 103 -20.99 5.14 -1.49
C GLY A 103 -20.35 5.24 -0.10
N GLU A 104 -19.09 4.87 0.05
CA GLU A 104 -18.37 4.96 1.32
C GLU A 104 -17.04 5.67 1.13
N ALA A 105 -16.79 6.69 1.96
CA ALA A 105 -15.49 7.35 2.01
C ALA A 105 -14.46 6.41 2.63
N PRO A 106 -13.25 6.26 2.03
CA PRO A 106 -12.17 5.57 2.69
C PRO A 106 -11.82 6.23 4.03
N PRO A 107 -11.51 5.46 5.07
CA PRO A 107 -11.10 6.05 6.35
C PRO A 107 -9.75 6.77 6.26
N TYR A 108 -8.94 6.41 5.29
CA TYR A 108 -7.65 7.06 4.97
C TYR A 108 -7.19 6.64 3.59
N GLY A 109 -6.16 7.31 3.09
CA GLY A 109 -5.41 6.90 1.91
C GLY A 109 -3.93 6.76 2.25
N LEU A 110 -3.18 6.03 1.44
CA LEU A 110 -1.75 5.82 1.62
C LEU A 110 -0.96 6.34 0.42
N LEU A 111 0.08 7.11 0.72
CA LEU A 111 1.04 7.62 -0.26
C LEU A 111 2.40 7.01 0.04
N ARG A 112 2.89 6.18 -0.89
CA ARG A 112 4.17 5.48 -0.73
C ARG A 112 5.26 6.17 -1.55
N TYR A 113 6.26 6.74 -0.85
CA TYR A 113 7.52 7.19 -1.44
C TYR A 113 8.58 6.09 -1.33
N ALA A 114 9.76 6.33 -1.89
CA ALA A 114 10.83 5.33 -1.91
C ALA A 114 11.17 4.77 -0.53
N GLU A 115 11.16 5.62 0.50
CA GLU A 115 11.60 5.26 1.85
C GLU A 115 10.54 5.48 2.93
N ARG A 116 9.38 6.03 2.57
CA ARG A 116 8.36 6.42 3.55
C ARG A 116 6.96 6.15 3.01
N THR A 117 6.05 5.89 3.93
CA THR A 117 4.62 5.88 3.65
C THR A 117 3.94 6.96 4.48
N PHE A 118 3.13 7.77 3.81
CA PHE A 118 2.32 8.79 4.46
C PHE A 118 0.88 8.34 4.47
N ARG A 119 0.20 8.63 5.55
CA ARG A 119 -1.23 8.38 5.70
C ARG A 119 -1.99 9.69 5.61
N LEU A 120 -2.96 9.75 4.73
CA LEU A 120 -3.90 10.86 4.61
C LEU A 120 -5.22 10.44 5.24
N ASP A 121 -5.60 11.07 6.33
CA ASP A 121 -6.88 10.84 7.02
C ASP A 121 -7.99 11.74 6.44
#